data_e4107bdbddefd3bb0fef2be832a48ddf
#
_entry.id   e4107bdbddefd3bb0fef2be832a48ddf
#
_cell.length_a   1.000
_cell.length_b   1.000
_cell.length_c   1.000
_cell.angle_alpha   90.00
_cell.angle_beta   90.00
_cell.angle_gamma   90.00
#
_symmetry.space_group_name_H-M   'P 1'
#
loop_
_entity.id
_entity.type
_entity.pdbx_description
1 polymer ?
#
loop_
_entity_poly.entity_id
_entity_poly.type
_entity_poly.pdbx_seq_one_letter_code
_entity_poly.pdbx_strand_id
1 'polypeptide(L)'
;MSAESWVPVARLTAALAETDVLQGVTAPLPEAVADVVDDSRRVTPGAAFVAVRGHALDGHQWLAAAARQGAALAIVEDAEAAVAAGIPAVVVRDGRRAAAVVAAAFHNWPVRALTLVGVTGTNGKTTTVGLVRHLLHDPHGPAASIGTLGVVVGSPGVSWPGGQGLTTPGPVELQRVLRQLVDAGVRTVAMEVSSHALDQRRVEGLAFAAAVFTNLTRDHLDYHGTMEAYRDAKLRLLSHVAPSGRVLLNADDPVWDAVRVPDAWRFGERAGAEVRAEAVEFTPGGCRFVLHGPGASAPVALPLMGAFNVANALAAAGAALALGRSVPEVAARLASVPQVPGRLERIHATPTVLCDYAHTPDALERALLAVRPFARDGGGRLILVFGCGGDRDRGKRPEMGRLADTLADVVVLTSDNPRTEDPERILDDIAVAMTPGRYHREVDRREAIRLALALATPRDVVLLAGKGHETYQIRGTTHYPFDERVIVAELAAASPASVPPTPLPASS
;
A
#
# COMPACT_ATOMS: atom_id res chain seq x y z
N MET A 1 12.72 14.91 -25.54
CA MET A 1 13.98 14.76 -24.79
C MET A 1 14.43 16.17 -24.46
N SER A 2 14.08 16.66 -23.25
CA SER A 2 14.62 17.92 -22.72
C SER A 2 16.09 17.71 -22.40
N ALA A 3 16.92 18.74 -22.66
CA ALA A 3 18.33 18.75 -22.33
C ALA A 3 18.53 18.21 -20.90
N GLU A 4 19.32 17.15 -20.74
CA GLU A 4 19.72 16.60 -19.43
C GLU A 4 20.37 17.74 -18.65
N SER A 5 19.68 18.24 -17.63
CA SER A 5 20.20 19.30 -16.80
C SER A 5 21.17 18.68 -15.81
N TRP A 6 22.47 18.75 -16.11
CA TRP A 6 23.55 18.37 -15.22
C TRP A 6 23.46 19.17 -13.91
N VAL A 7 23.55 18.47 -12.79
CA VAL A 7 23.49 19.09 -11.45
C VAL A 7 24.90 19.19 -10.88
N PRO A 8 25.33 20.38 -10.43
CA PRO A 8 26.66 20.58 -9.83
C PRO A 8 26.86 19.65 -8.62
N VAL A 9 27.97 18.93 -8.57
CA VAL A 9 28.33 18.06 -7.43
C VAL A 9 28.46 18.85 -6.14
N ALA A 10 28.92 20.11 -6.22
CA ALA A 10 28.99 21.02 -5.09
C ALA A 10 27.65 21.18 -4.36
N ARG A 11 26.51 21.11 -5.09
CA ARG A 11 25.18 21.15 -4.48
C ARG A 11 24.89 19.89 -3.66
N LEU A 12 25.32 18.72 -4.13
CA LEU A 12 25.12 17.45 -3.45
C LEU A 12 25.99 17.35 -2.20
N THR A 13 27.25 17.74 -2.29
CA THR A 13 28.18 17.75 -1.16
C THR A 13 27.80 18.79 -0.10
N ALA A 14 27.32 19.98 -0.50
CA ALA A 14 26.77 20.96 0.43
C ALA A 14 25.59 20.41 1.23
N ALA A 15 24.64 19.74 0.58
CA ALA A 15 23.49 19.12 1.24
C ALA A 15 23.92 18.03 2.24
N LEU A 16 24.91 17.22 1.87
CA LEU A 16 25.47 16.18 2.77
C LEU A 16 26.19 16.82 3.98
N ALA A 17 26.89 17.93 3.79
CA ALA A 17 27.57 18.67 4.86
C ALA A 17 26.55 19.32 5.83
N GLU A 18 25.52 20.00 5.30
CA GLU A 18 24.44 20.61 6.09
C GLU A 18 23.69 19.59 6.97
N THR A 19 23.62 18.35 6.53
CA THR A 19 22.97 17.25 7.26
C THR A 19 23.93 16.43 8.13
N ASP A 20 25.19 16.83 8.26
CA ASP A 20 26.26 16.13 9.01
C ASP A 20 26.46 14.67 8.56
N VAL A 21 26.30 14.41 7.27
CA VAL A 21 26.48 13.06 6.68
C VAL A 21 27.83 12.96 5.95
N LEU A 22 28.38 14.07 5.45
CA LEU A 22 29.65 14.12 4.73
C LEU A 22 30.84 13.82 5.66
N GLN A 23 31.75 12.95 5.19
CA GLN A 23 33.03 12.69 5.87
C GLN A 23 34.24 13.21 5.07
N GLY A 24 34.21 13.05 3.74
CA GLY A 24 35.34 13.44 2.89
C GLY A 24 35.15 13.05 1.44
N VAL A 25 36.25 13.10 0.68
CA VAL A 25 36.31 12.71 -0.72
C VAL A 25 37.58 11.92 -0.99
N THR A 26 37.54 10.99 -1.94
CA THR A 26 38.71 10.11 -2.25
C THR A 26 39.62 10.69 -3.34
N ALA A 27 39.11 11.57 -4.20
CA ALA A 27 39.80 12.16 -5.36
C ALA A 27 39.11 13.46 -5.78
N PRO A 28 39.67 14.24 -6.70
CA PRO A 28 38.96 15.36 -7.32
C PRO A 28 37.64 14.90 -7.91
N LEU A 29 36.57 15.59 -7.55
CA LEU A 29 35.20 15.27 -7.98
C LEU A 29 34.88 15.87 -9.36
N PRO A 30 33.99 15.28 -10.17
CA PRO A 30 33.48 15.88 -11.37
C PRO A 30 32.71 17.17 -11.05
N GLU A 31 32.60 18.09 -12.01
CA GLU A 31 31.87 19.36 -11.82
C GLU A 31 30.38 19.13 -11.60
N ALA A 32 29.79 18.19 -12.34
CA ALA A 32 28.37 17.91 -12.32
C ALA A 32 28.09 16.42 -12.60
N VAL A 33 26.87 16.00 -12.28
CA VAL A 33 26.33 14.66 -12.58
C VAL A 33 25.00 14.75 -13.32
N ALA A 34 24.75 13.76 -14.17
CA ALA A 34 23.57 13.71 -15.02
C ALA A 34 22.35 13.06 -14.34
N ASP A 35 22.57 12.15 -13.39
CA ASP A 35 21.52 11.44 -12.63
C ASP A 35 22.08 10.98 -11.26
N VAL A 36 21.17 10.53 -10.40
CA VAL A 36 21.48 9.85 -9.13
C VAL A 36 20.75 8.52 -9.13
N VAL A 37 21.48 7.42 -8.89
CA VAL A 37 20.94 6.06 -8.88
C VAL A 37 21.51 5.24 -7.72
N ASP A 38 20.70 4.34 -7.16
CA ASP A 38 21.05 3.39 -6.10
C ASP A 38 20.98 1.91 -6.57
N ASP A 39 20.70 1.70 -7.86
CA ASP A 39 20.75 0.40 -8.53
C ASP A 39 21.79 0.44 -9.64
N SER A 40 22.85 -0.39 -9.52
CA SER A 40 23.94 -0.43 -10.49
C SER A 40 23.49 -0.78 -11.92
N ARG A 41 22.37 -1.48 -12.09
CA ARG A 41 21.78 -1.82 -13.40
C ARG A 41 21.17 -0.61 -14.13
N ARG A 42 20.92 0.47 -13.40
CA ARG A 42 20.32 1.72 -13.90
C ARG A 42 21.36 2.82 -14.13
N VAL A 43 22.64 2.53 -13.89
CA VAL A 43 23.72 3.50 -14.12
C VAL A 43 23.79 3.86 -15.59
N THR A 44 23.84 5.14 -15.88
CA THR A 44 24.10 5.72 -17.19
C THR A 44 25.36 6.60 -17.13
N PRO A 45 26.02 6.87 -18.28
CA PRO A 45 27.19 7.74 -18.28
C PRO A 45 26.94 9.09 -17.62
N GLY A 46 27.82 9.50 -16.71
CA GLY A 46 27.68 10.73 -15.95
C GLY A 46 26.84 10.66 -14.68
N ALA A 47 26.24 9.51 -14.35
CA ALA A 47 25.44 9.35 -13.14
C ALA A 47 26.33 9.32 -11.85
N ALA A 48 25.73 9.74 -10.73
CA ALA A 48 26.24 9.43 -9.39
C ALA A 48 25.59 8.14 -8.88
N PHE A 49 26.44 7.16 -8.54
CA PHE A 49 26.00 5.89 -7.96
C PHE A 49 26.07 5.93 -6.43
N VAL A 50 24.94 5.69 -5.75
CA VAL A 50 24.89 5.65 -4.29
C VAL A 50 24.97 4.20 -3.83
N ALA A 51 26.11 3.81 -3.23
CA ALA A 51 26.34 2.48 -2.70
C ALA A 51 25.76 2.38 -1.27
N VAL A 52 24.55 1.83 -1.16
CA VAL A 52 23.86 1.66 0.12
C VAL A 52 24.11 0.26 0.67
N ARG A 53 24.45 0.13 1.95
CA ARG A 53 24.43 -1.14 2.68
C ARG A 53 22.99 -1.52 2.99
N GLY A 54 22.45 -2.45 2.18
CA GLY A 54 21.11 -3.02 2.38
C GLY A 54 21.06 -4.01 3.54
N HIS A 55 19.90 -4.60 3.78
CA HIS A 55 19.74 -5.66 4.77
C HIS A 55 20.34 -7.00 4.28
N ALA A 56 20.19 -7.30 3.00
CA ALA A 56 20.65 -8.55 2.39
C ALA A 56 21.85 -8.37 1.44
N LEU A 57 22.04 -7.18 0.89
CA LEU A 57 23.07 -6.91 -0.12
C LEU A 57 23.81 -5.62 0.25
N ASP A 58 25.13 -5.59 0.01
CA ASP A 58 25.97 -4.41 0.15
C ASP A 58 26.21 -3.78 -1.23
N GLY A 59 25.73 -2.53 -1.44
CA GLY A 59 25.88 -1.78 -2.68
C GLY A 59 27.33 -1.56 -3.10
N HIS A 60 28.29 -1.56 -2.15
CA HIS A 60 29.71 -1.38 -2.45
C HIS A 60 30.29 -2.47 -3.34
N GLN A 61 29.72 -3.70 -3.33
CA GLN A 61 30.11 -4.78 -4.23
C GLN A 61 29.92 -4.46 -5.72
N TRP A 62 29.10 -3.46 -6.03
CA TRP A 62 28.73 -3.08 -7.39
C TRP A 62 29.48 -1.85 -7.91
N LEU A 63 30.38 -1.25 -7.13
CA LEU A 63 31.14 -0.05 -7.51
C LEU A 63 31.91 -0.22 -8.81
N ALA A 64 32.63 -1.34 -8.96
CA ALA A 64 33.39 -1.62 -10.19
C ALA A 64 32.44 -1.81 -11.41
N ALA A 65 31.25 -2.35 -11.22
CA ALA A 65 30.27 -2.46 -12.30
C ALA A 65 29.70 -1.07 -12.67
N ALA A 66 29.38 -0.23 -11.68
CA ALA A 66 28.91 1.13 -11.88
C ALA A 66 29.96 1.98 -12.61
N ALA A 67 31.25 1.89 -12.22
CA ALA A 67 32.34 2.56 -12.91
C ALA A 67 32.46 2.15 -14.38
N ARG A 68 32.38 0.84 -14.68
CA ARG A 68 32.39 0.35 -16.08
C ARG A 68 31.20 0.82 -16.90
N GLN A 69 30.04 1.07 -16.30
CA GLN A 69 28.86 1.61 -16.97
C GLN A 69 28.90 3.12 -17.11
N GLY A 70 29.97 3.80 -16.62
CA GLY A 70 30.18 5.23 -16.80
C GLY A 70 29.65 6.08 -15.67
N ALA A 71 29.46 5.54 -14.45
CA ALA A 71 29.23 6.39 -13.29
C ALA A 71 30.40 7.35 -13.11
N ALA A 72 30.12 8.65 -13.02
CA ALA A 72 31.14 9.69 -12.87
C ALA A 72 31.54 9.90 -11.41
N LEU A 73 30.68 9.49 -10.47
CA LEU A 73 30.83 9.72 -9.04
C LEU A 73 30.20 8.53 -8.27
N ALA A 74 30.81 8.14 -7.15
CA ALA A 74 30.18 7.27 -6.17
C ALA A 74 29.91 8.01 -4.84
N ILE A 75 28.88 7.59 -4.11
CA ILE A 75 28.62 8.00 -2.74
C ILE A 75 28.66 6.75 -1.89
N VAL A 76 29.63 6.68 -0.95
CA VAL A 76 30.02 5.44 -0.30
C VAL A 76 30.25 5.64 1.20
N GLU A 77 30.08 4.58 1.99
CA GLU A 77 30.57 4.50 3.37
C GLU A 77 32.01 3.98 3.42
N ASP A 78 32.44 3.23 2.40
CA ASP A 78 33.76 2.59 2.30
C ASP A 78 34.59 3.27 1.20
N ALA A 79 35.54 4.10 1.65
CA ALA A 79 36.46 4.82 0.78
C ALA A 79 37.41 3.88 0.01
N GLU A 80 37.88 2.79 0.65
CA GLU A 80 38.82 1.87 0.05
C GLU A 80 38.19 1.10 -1.11
N ALA A 81 36.92 0.70 -0.95
CA ALA A 81 36.14 0.05 -2.01
C ALA A 81 35.98 0.94 -3.26
N ALA A 82 35.79 2.27 -3.07
CA ALA A 82 35.70 3.22 -4.17
C ALA A 82 37.05 3.40 -4.88
N VAL A 83 38.15 3.52 -4.12
CA VAL A 83 39.51 3.61 -4.66
C VAL A 83 39.85 2.35 -5.45
N ALA A 84 39.56 1.17 -4.92
CA ALA A 84 39.78 -0.11 -5.61
C ALA A 84 38.93 -0.23 -6.91
N ALA A 85 37.75 0.37 -6.95
CA ALA A 85 36.91 0.43 -8.14
C ALA A 85 37.35 1.51 -9.16
N GLY A 86 38.30 2.36 -8.81
CA GLY A 86 38.80 3.43 -9.68
C GLY A 86 37.78 4.55 -9.96
N ILE A 87 36.85 4.80 -9.03
CA ILE A 87 35.80 5.82 -9.18
C ILE A 87 35.97 6.92 -8.12
N PRO A 88 35.94 8.21 -8.50
CA PRO A 88 35.90 9.31 -7.52
C PRO A 88 34.69 9.15 -6.60
N ALA A 89 34.89 9.37 -5.30
CA ALA A 89 33.80 9.17 -4.37
C ALA A 89 33.69 10.25 -3.31
N VAL A 90 32.46 10.54 -2.91
CA VAL A 90 32.08 11.24 -1.68
C VAL A 90 31.88 10.21 -0.59
N VAL A 91 32.62 10.33 0.51
CA VAL A 91 32.57 9.43 1.66
C VAL A 91 31.57 9.96 2.67
N VAL A 92 30.69 9.09 3.14
CA VAL A 92 29.58 9.43 4.04
C VAL A 92 29.52 8.51 5.26
N ARG A 93 28.92 8.97 6.37
CA ARG A 93 28.76 8.17 7.60
C ARG A 93 27.60 7.17 7.54
N ASP A 94 26.56 7.48 6.76
CA ASP A 94 25.31 6.73 6.66
C ASP A 94 24.83 6.78 5.21
N GLY A 95 25.04 5.72 4.48
CA GLY A 95 24.70 5.62 3.06
C GLY A 95 23.18 5.70 2.80
N ARG A 96 22.36 5.19 3.73
CA ARG A 96 20.88 5.27 3.60
C ARG A 96 20.39 6.72 3.72
N ARG A 97 20.91 7.47 4.69
CA ARG A 97 20.61 8.89 4.85
C ARG A 97 21.17 9.70 3.68
N ALA A 98 22.39 9.38 3.25
CA ALA A 98 23.01 10.02 2.10
C ALA A 98 22.20 9.86 0.82
N ALA A 99 21.65 8.66 0.57
CA ALA A 99 20.81 8.39 -0.59
C ALA A 99 19.58 9.33 -0.66
N ALA A 100 18.90 9.52 0.46
CA ALA A 100 17.75 10.42 0.53
C ALA A 100 18.14 11.88 0.34
N VAL A 101 19.21 12.35 1.02
CA VAL A 101 19.68 13.74 0.97
C VAL A 101 20.18 14.08 -0.43
N VAL A 102 21.00 13.23 -1.04
CA VAL A 102 21.55 13.47 -2.38
C VAL A 102 20.45 13.48 -3.43
N ALA A 103 19.52 12.53 -3.38
CA ALA A 103 18.40 12.50 -4.30
C ALA A 103 17.49 13.75 -4.15
N ALA A 104 17.21 14.17 -2.91
CA ALA A 104 16.46 15.39 -2.65
C ALA A 104 17.16 16.63 -3.20
N ALA A 105 18.48 16.75 -2.96
CA ALA A 105 19.28 17.84 -3.47
C ALA A 105 19.36 17.84 -5.01
N PHE A 106 19.54 16.67 -5.63
CA PHE A 106 19.55 16.50 -7.08
C PHE A 106 18.24 16.99 -7.70
N HIS A 107 17.10 16.56 -7.16
CA HIS A 107 15.75 16.90 -7.63
C HIS A 107 15.20 18.22 -7.08
N ASN A 108 16.06 19.09 -6.54
CA ASN A 108 15.69 20.42 -6.02
C ASN A 108 14.63 20.38 -4.90
N TRP A 109 14.76 19.46 -3.95
CA TRP A 109 13.92 19.38 -2.74
C TRP A 109 12.42 19.47 -3.06
N PRO A 110 11.84 18.53 -3.84
CA PRO A 110 10.47 18.63 -4.32
C PRO A 110 9.45 18.71 -3.17
N VAL A 111 9.79 18.19 -2.00
CA VAL A 111 8.95 18.26 -0.80
C VAL A 111 8.58 19.68 -0.39
N ARG A 112 9.41 20.67 -0.72
CA ARG A 112 9.15 22.09 -0.38
C ARG A 112 7.96 22.69 -1.13
N ALA A 113 7.55 22.07 -2.24
CA ALA A 113 6.41 22.48 -3.05
C ALA A 113 5.15 21.61 -2.82
N LEU A 114 5.21 20.64 -1.89
CA LEU A 114 4.16 19.64 -1.67
C LEU A 114 3.67 19.65 -0.22
N THR A 115 2.37 19.44 -0.06
CA THR A 115 1.76 19.05 1.22
C THR A 115 1.76 17.53 1.29
N LEU A 116 2.51 16.95 2.23
CA LEU A 116 2.62 15.50 2.38
C LEU A 116 1.74 14.99 3.52
N VAL A 117 1.03 13.87 3.27
CA VAL A 117 0.33 13.10 4.30
C VAL A 117 0.94 11.71 4.35
N GLY A 118 1.50 11.33 5.50
CA GLY A 118 2.08 10.01 5.72
C GLY A 118 1.11 9.09 6.46
N VAL A 119 0.89 7.88 5.94
CA VAL A 119 0.00 6.89 6.58
C VAL A 119 0.79 5.64 6.91
N THR A 120 0.84 5.28 8.19
CA THR A 120 1.46 4.05 8.68
C THR A 120 0.45 3.18 9.46
N GLY A 121 0.79 1.92 9.64
CA GLY A 121 -0.01 0.90 10.33
C GLY A 121 0.21 -0.48 9.71
N THR A 122 -0.40 -1.52 10.24
CA THR A 122 -0.36 -2.84 9.61
C THR A 122 -1.32 -2.87 8.44
N ASN A 123 -2.58 -2.57 8.65
CA ASN A 123 -3.66 -2.60 7.66
C ASN A 123 -4.24 -1.19 7.39
N GLY A 124 -4.97 -1.03 6.30
CA GLY A 124 -5.70 0.19 5.96
C GLY A 124 -4.90 1.28 5.25
N LYS A 125 -3.57 1.20 5.16
CA LYS A 125 -2.72 2.22 4.51
C LYS A 125 -3.17 2.58 3.10
N THR A 126 -3.28 1.60 2.22
CA THR A 126 -3.64 1.77 0.80
C THR A 126 -5.01 2.44 0.64
N THR A 127 -6.00 1.96 1.39
CA THR A 127 -7.33 2.56 1.39
C THR A 127 -7.28 4.00 1.89
N THR A 128 -6.63 4.23 3.04
CA THR A 128 -6.54 5.57 3.64
C THR A 128 -5.85 6.58 2.71
N VAL A 129 -4.71 6.23 2.07
CA VAL A 129 -4.05 7.17 1.13
C VAL A 129 -4.90 7.44 -0.11
N GLY A 130 -5.64 6.44 -0.60
CA GLY A 130 -6.60 6.61 -1.68
C GLY A 130 -7.74 7.56 -1.32
N LEU A 131 -8.29 7.41 -0.11
CA LEU A 131 -9.31 8.30 0.45
C LEU A 131 -8.77 9.71 0.67
N VAL A 132 -7.59 9.87 1.26
CA VAL A 132 -6.93 11.19 1.44
C VAL A 132 -6.72 11.87 0.11
N ARG A 133 -6.21 11.15 -0.91
CA ARG A 133 -6.06 11.69 -2.26
C ARG A 133 -7.41 12.21 -2.80
N HIS A 134 -8.49 11.45 -2.67
CA HIS A 134 -9.83 11.86 -3.11
C HIS A 134 -10.33 13.08 -2.34
N LEU A 135 -10.21 13.08 -1.00
CA LEU A 135 -10.69 14.17 -0.15
C LEU A 135 -9.95 15.48 -0.38
N LEU A 136 -8.66 15.41 -0.72
CA LEU A 136 -7.81 16.59 -0.92
C LEU A 136 -7.62 16.97 -2.40
N HIS A 137 -8.15 16.15 -3.33
CA HIS A 137 -8.06 16.48 -4.76
C HIS A 137 -8.82 17.76 -5.09
N ASP A 138 -8.16 18.63 -5.85
CA ASP A 138 -8.74 19.82 -6.42
C ASP A 138 -8.30 19.91 -7.90
N PRO A 139 -9.18 20.25 -8.85
CA PRO A 139 -8.81 20.41 -10.26
C PRO A 139 -7.66 21.39 -10.51
N HIS A 140 -7.52 22.42 -9.67
CA HIS A 140 -6.48 23.44 -9.77
C HIS A 140 -5.23 23.11 -8.92
N GLY A 141 -5.29 22.09 -8.08
CA GLY A 141 -4.20 21.58 -7.25
C GLY A 141 -4.34 20.07 -7.06
N PRO A 142 -4.05 19.27 -8.10
CA PRO A 142 -4.28 17.83 -8.04
C PRO A 142 -3.59 17.19 -6.85
N ALA A 143 -4.26 16.17 -6.28
CA ALA A 143 -3.68 15.30 -5.27
C ALA A 143 -3.21 13.99 -5.90
N ALA A 144 -2.14 13.43 -5.35
CA ALA A 144 -1.62 12.12 -5.71
C ALA A 144 -1.57 11.18 -4.49
N SER A 145 -1.50 9.88 -4.74
CA SER A 145 -1.13 8.88 -3.74
C SER A 145 0.05 8.05 -4.20
N ILE A 146 0.92 7.66 -3.25
CA ILE A 146 2.07 6.78 -3.46
C ILE A 146 1.94 5.61 -2.50
N GLY A 147 1.96 4.38 -3.01
CA GLY A 147 1.81 3.20 -2.15
C GLY A 147 1.82 1.90 -2.93
N THR A 148 1.19 0.90 -2.36
CA THR A 148 1.09 -0.46 -2.92
C THR A 148 0.51 -0.48 -4.33
N LEU A 149 -0.38 0.47 -4.66
CA LEU A 149 -0.93 0.64 -6.01
C LEU A 149 -0.03 1.43 -6.97
N GLY A 150 1.23 1.70 -6.57
CA GLY A 150 2.12 2.60 -7.29
C GLY A 150 1.77 4.07 -7.05
N VAL A 151 1.99 4.89 -8.05
CA VAL A 151 1.64 6.32 -8.04
C VAL A 151 0.31 6.52 -8.76
N VAL A 152 -0.63 7.19 -8.10
CA VAL A 152 -1.97 7.46 -8.66
C VAL A 152 -2.28 8.94 -8.50
N VAL A 153 -2.73 9.61 -9.56
CA VAL A 153 -3.00 11.05 -9.58
C VAL A 153 -4.48 11.32 -9.86
N GLY A 154 -5.03 12.30 -9.18
CA GLY A 154 -6.40 12.79 -9.43
C GLY A 154 -7.50 11.98 -8.75
N SER A 155 -8.77 12.31 -9.06
CA SER A 155 -9.95 11.58 -8.59
C SER A 155 -11.07 11.67 -9.64
N PRO A 156 -11.52 10.54 -10.23
CA PRO A 156 -10.98 9.18 -10.00
C PRO A 156 -9.50 9.09 -10.35
N GLY A 157 -8.78 8.16 -9.72
CA GLY A 157 -7.33 8.08 -9.85
C GLY A 157 -6.85 7.51 -11.18
N VAL A 158 -5.82 8.11 -11.77
CA VAL A 158 -5.13 7.62 -12.95
C VAL A 158 -3.73 7.17 -12.55
N SER A 159 -3.31 5.99 -13.01
CA SER A 159 -1.98 5.45 -12.77
C SER A 159 -0.90 6.37 -13.37
N TRP A 160 0.17 6.61 -12.62
CA TRP A 160 1.29 7.44 -13.01
C TRP A 160 2.59 6.62 -13.01
N PRO A 161 3.55 6.89 -13.90
CA PRO A 161 4.82 6.15 -13.91
C PRO A 161 5.63 6.29 -12.61
N GLY A 162 6.35 5.23 -12.23
CA GLY A 162 7.24 5.18 -11.07
C GLY A 162 6.62 4.62 -9.80
N GLY A 163 7.45 4.43 -8.79
CA GLY A 163 7.03 3.96 -7.45
C GLY A 163 6.57 2.52 -7.36
N GLN A 164 6.79 1.69 -8.39
CA GLN A 164 6.31 0.31 -8.43
C GLN A 164 7.22 -0.64 -7.64
N GLY A 165 6.63 -1.74 -7.16
CA GLY A 165 7.34 -2.86 -6.56
C GLY A 165 7.54 -2.78 -5.03
N LEU A 166 7.39 -1.62 -4.42
CA LEU A 166 7.46 -1.42 -2.97
C LEU A 166 6.31 -0.54 -2.49
N THR A 167 5.75 -0.88 -1.33
CA THR A 167 4.71 -0.05 -0.68
C THR A 167 5.19 1.41 -0.46
N THR A 168 6.45 1.57 -0.11
CA THR A 168 7.12 2.88 -0.05
C THR A 168 8.37 2.78 -0.92
N PRO A 169 8.51 3.56 -1.98
CA PRO A 169 9.67 3.52 -2.87
C PRO A 169 11.00 3.76 -2.14
N GLY A 170 12.11 3.31 -2.74
CA GLY A 170 13.44 3.68 -2.28
C GLY A 170 13.67 5.20 -2.34
N PRO A 171 14.63 5.74 -1.58
CA PRO A 171 14.77 7.19 -1.42
C PRO A 171 15.06 7.91 -2.74
N VAL A 172 15.85 7.33 -3.61
CA VAL A 172 16.19 7.93 -4.92
C VAL A 172 14.96 7.98 -5.83
N GLU A 173 14.26 6.86 -5.96
CA GLU A 173 13.04 6.78 -6.76
C GLU A 173 11.93 7.69 -6.20
N LEU A 174 11.81 7.76 -4.86
CA LEU A 174 10.81 8.61 -4.21
C LEU A 174 11.01 10.09 -4.55
N GLN A 175 12.23 10.61 -4.46
CA GLN A 175 12.51 12.01 -4.79
C GLN A 175 12.29 12.30 -6.28
N ARG A 176 12.62 11.35 -7.17
CA ARG A 176 12.33 11.45 -8.61
C ARG A 176 10.83 11.56 -8.87
N VAL A 177 10.04 10.68 -8.27
CA VAL A 177 8.57 10.68 -8.38
C VAL A 177 7.99 11.98 -7.84
N LEU A 178 8.42 12.43 -6.66
CA LEU A 178 7.95 13.70 -6.08
C LEU A 178 8.27 14.90 -7.00
N ARG A 179 9.44 14.91 -7.65
CA ARG A 179 9.79 15.96 -8.62
C ARG A 179 8.86 15.94 -9.84
N GLN A 180 8.63 14.77 -10.41
CA GLN A 180 7.71 14.60 -11.54
C GLN A 180 6.28 15.05 -11.20
N LEU A 181 5.80 14.73 -9.99
CA LEU A 181 4.49 15.16 -9.52
C LEU A 181 4.41 16.70 -9.36
N VAL A 182 5.45 17.34 -8.82
CA VAL A 182 5.51 18.80 -8.73
C VAL A 182 5.48 19.44 -10.13
N ASP A 183 6.25 18.89 -11.09
CA ASP A 183 6.30 19.38 -12.47
C ASP A 183 4.95 19.20 -13.19
N ALA A 184 4.18 18.16 -12.82
CA ALA A 184 2.81 17.93 -13.29
C ALA A 184 1.75 18.79 -12.57
N GLY A 185 2.15 19.69 -11.67
CA GLY A 185 1.24 20.60 -10.97
C GLY A 185 0.57 20.01 -9.73
N VAL A 186 0.93 18.80 -9.30
CA VAL A 186 0.45 18.19 -8.04
C VAL A 186 0.88 19.07 -6.85
N ARG A 187 -0.03 19.23 -5.88
CA ARG A 187 0.21 20.03 -4.66
C ARG A 187 0.14 19.19 -3.39
N THR A 188 -0.61 18.10 -3.41
CA THR A 188 -0.78 17.24 -2.23
C THR A 188 -0.45 15.80 -2.58
N VAL A 189 0.33 15.13 -1.71
CA VAL A 189 0.66 13.72 -1.87
C VAL A 189 0.36 12.97 -0.57
N ALA A 190 -0.53 11.99 -0.64
CA ALA A 190 -0.74 11.01 0.42
C ALA A 190 0.13 9.80 0.13
N MET A 191 0.93 9.35 1.10
CA MET A 191 1.80 8.19 0.87
C MET A 191 1.76 7.16 1.97
N GLU A 192 1.81 5.89 1.57
CA GLU A 192 2.03 4.80 2.50
C GLU A 192 3.46 4.87 3.04
N VAL A 193 3.60 4.86 4.36
CA VAL A 193 4.91 4.83 5.03
C VAL A 193 5.01 3.52 5.81
N SER A 194 5.67 2.52 5.21
CA SER A 194 5.84 1.21 5.82
C SER A 194 6.88 1.24 6.95
N SER A 195 6.79 0.29 7.89
CA SER A 195 7.79 0.15 8.95
C SER A 195 9.19 -0.10 8.41
N HIS A 196 9.31 -0.89 7.33
CA HIS A 196 10.58 -1.08 6.61
C HIS A 196 11.14 0.23 6.05
N ALA A 197 10.26 1.08 5.48
CA ALA A 197 10.69 2.36 4.93
C ALA A 197 11.22 3.30 6.01
N LEU A 198 10.59 3.31 7.17
CA LEU A 198 11.02 4.10 8.34
C LEU A 198 12.35 3.55 8.91
N ASP A 199 12.46 2.25 9.04
CA ASP A 199 13.70 1.61 9.52
C ASP A 199 14.86 1.80 8.54
N GLN A 200 14.59 1.71 7.25
CA GLN A 200 15.58 1.88 6.18
C GLN A 200 15.78 3.34 5.75
N ARG A 201 15.20 4.32 6.46
CA ARG A 201 15.35 5.77 6.20
C ARG A 201 14.92 6.21 4.80
N ARG A 202 13.97 5.49 4.15
CA ARG A 202 13.53 5.81 2.78
C ARG A 202 12.82 7.16 2.68
N VAL A 203 12.24 7.64 3.79
CA VAL A 203 11.50 8.92 3.89
C VAL A 203 12.32 10.00 4.59
N GLU A 204 13.62 9.81 4.76
CA GLU A 204 14.52 10.82 5.34
C GLU A 204 14.44 12.14 4.54
N GLY A 205 14.39 13.26 5.25
CA GLY A 205 14.24 14.58 4.63
C GLY A 205 12.84 14.94 4.16
N LEU A 206 11.85 14.06 4.33
CA LEU A 206 10.43 14.42 4.13
C LEU A 206 9.86 15.04 5.41
N ALA A 207 8.95 16.02 5.23
CA ALA A 207 8.21 16.63 6.32
C ALA A 207 6.69 16.48 6.04
N PHE A 208 6.00 15.72 6.90
CA PHE A 208 4.58 15.47 6.75
C PHE A 208 3.73 16.52 7.46
N ALA A 209 2.79 17.13 6.72
CA ALA A 209 1.79 18.03 7.27
C ALA A 209 0.72 17.28 8.09
N ALA A 210 0.53 15.99 7.82
CA ALA A 210 -0.26 15.10 8.65
C ALA A 210 0.35 13.69 8.66
N ALA A 211 0.41 13.04 9.83
CA ALA A 211 0.86 11.67 10.01
C ALA A 211 -0.25 10.84 10.64
N VAL A 212 -0.66 9.77 9.97
CA VAL A 212 -1.79 8.92 10.35
C VAL A 212 -1.29 7.55 10.79
N PHE A 213 -1.70 7.11 11.97
CA PHE A 213 -1.41 5.80 12.54
C PHE A 213 -2.70 4.98 12.59
N THR A 214 -2.84 3.99 11.69
CA THR A 214 -4.09 3.23 11.55
C THR A 214 -4.24 2.16 12.63
N ASN A 215 -3.45 1.08 12.57
CA ASN A 215 -3.52 -0.03 13.51
C ASN A 215 -2.19 -0.79 13.57
N LEU A 216 -2.03 -1.63 14.61
CA LEU A 216 -0.89 -2.53 14.74
C LEU A 216 -1.36 -3.93 15.08
N THR A 217 -1.23 -4.85 14.15
CA THR A 217 -1.47 -6.28 14.33
C THR A 217 -0.23 -7.08 13.92
N ARG A 218 -0.20 -8.38 14.21
CA ARG A 218 0.97 -9.24 13.94
C ARG A 218 1.27 -9.29 12.46
N ASP A 219 2.43 -8.75 12.07
CA ASP A 219 3.00 -8.82 10.72
C ASP A 219 4.49 -8.49 10.78
N HIS A 220 5.24 -8.87 9.75
CA HIS A 220 6.67 -8.51 9.56
C HIS A 220 7.59 -8.82 10.75
N LEU A 221 7.27 -9.86 11.57
CA LEU A 221 8.13 -10.29 12.69
C LEU A 221 9.39 -11.02 12.19
N ASP A 222 9.39 -11.52 10.98
CA ASP A 222 10.57 -12.01 10.26
C ASP A 222 11.66 -10.93 10.10
N TYR A 223 11.24 -9.66 10.00
CA TYR A 223 12.13 -8.51 9.88
C TYR A 223 12.36 -7.79 11.23
N HIS A 224 11.29 -7.50 11.97
CA HIS A 224 11.38 -6.69 13.19
C HIS A 224 11.66 -7.50 14.46
N GLY A 225 11.47 -8.82 14.43
CA GLY A 225 11.67 -9.72 15.56
C GLY A 225 10.55 -9.69 16.60
N THR A 226 10.15 -8.52 17.10
CA THR A 226 9.10 -8.36 18.13
C THR A 226 8.04 -7.34 17.74
N MET A 227 6.87 -7.39 18.40
CA MET A 227 5.80 -6.41 18.21
C MET A 227 6.20 -5.02 18.68
N GLU A 228 7.02 -4.94 19.73
CA GLU A 228 7.55 -3.68 20.28
C GLU A 228 8.47 -3.01 19.25
N ALA A 229 9.43 -3.74 18.67
CA ALA A 229 10.33 -3.23 17.63
C ALA A 229 9.53 -2.81 16.38
N TYR A 230 8.49 -3.56 16.01
CA TYR A 230 7.60 -3.23 14.90
C TYR A 230 6.82 -1.94 15.15
N ARG A 231 6.26 -1.77 16.37
CA ARG A 231 5.62 -0.53 16.81
C ARG A 231 6.60 0.65 16.77
N ASP A 232 7.78 0.48 17.36
CA ASP A 232 8.79 1.52 17.49
C ASP A 232 9.32 1.96 16.11
N ALA A 233 9.44 1.04 15.16
CA ALA A 233 9.74 1.37 13.78
C ALA A 233 8.66 2.28 13.16
N LYS A 234 7.37 2.02 13.40
CA LYS A 234 6.29 2.91 12.92
C LYS A 234 6.29 4.26 13.62
N LEU A 235 6.59 4.31 14.92
CA LEU A 235 6.65 5.56 15.69
C LEU A 235 7.75 6.50 15.20
N ARG A 236 8.75 6.02 14.45
CA ARG A 236 9.73 6.90 13.78
C ARG A 236 9.08 7.91 12.83
N LEU A 237 7.85 7.65 12.33
CA LEU A 237 7.11 8.62 11.54
C LEU A 237 6.88 9.95 12.28
N LEU A 238 6.82 9.92 13.61
CA LEU A 238 6.66 11.13 14.43
C LEU A 238 7.80 12.13 14.22
N SER A 239 9.04 11.66 14.01
CA SER A 239 10.18 12.54 13.75
C SER A 239 10.17 13.20 12.38
N HIS A 240 9.29 12.77 11.50
CA HIS A 240 9.10 13.32 10.16
C HIS A 240 7.86 14.24 10.06
N VAL A 241 7.17 14.50 11.17
CA VAL A 241 6.03 15.43 11.18
C VAL A 241 6.56 16.86 11.19
N ALA A 242 6.04 17.70 10.30
CA ALA A 242 6.40 19.12 10.25
C ALA A 242 6.04 19.82 11.58
N PRO A 243 6.71 20.89 11.98
CA PRO A 243 6.44 21.60 13.25
C PRO A 243 4.97 22.03 13.41
N SER A 244 4.29 22.38 12.32
CA SER A 244 2.85 22.69 12.29
C SER A 244 1.99 21.50 11.89
N GLY A 245 2.58 20.33 11.71
CA GLY A 245 1.89 19.13 11.25
C GLY A 245 1.02 18.49 12.33
N ARG A 246 0.02 17.73 11.92
CA ARG A 246 -0.91 17.04 12.81
C ARG A 246 -0.64 15.54 12.87
N VAL A 247 -0.58 15.00 14.06
CA VAL A 247 -0.56 13.55 14.31
C VAL A 247 -1.98 13.06 14.53
N LEU A 248 -2.36 11.96 13.86
CA LEU A 248 -3.66 11.33 13.95
C LEU A 248 -3.50 9.87 14.41
N LEU A 249 -4.04 9.53 15.57
CA LEU A 249 -3.94 8.22 16.19
C LEU A 249 -5.31 7.54 16.23
N ASN A 250 -5.36 6.28 15.83
CA ASN A 250 -6.59 5.50 15.96
C ASN A 250 -6.93 5.25 17.45
N ALA A 251 -8.05 5.83 17.90
CA ALA A 251 -8.54 5.66 19.27
C ALA A 251 -9.04 4.25 19.56
N ASP A 252 -9.44 3.49 18.54
CA ASP A 252 -10.00 2.15 18.71
C ASP A 252 -8.91 1.07 18.79
N ASP A 253 -7.65 1.42 18.50
CA ASP A 253 -6.51 0.52 18.69
C ASP A 253 -5.71 0.90 19.96
N PRO A 254 -5.76 0.07 21.01
CA PRO A 254 -5.12 0.39 22.29
C PRO A 254 -3.60 0.50 22.22
N VAL A 255 -2.97 0.01 21.17
CA VAL A 255 -1.51 0.11 21.00
C VAL A 255 -1.02 1.56 20.96
N TRP A 256 -1.89 2.49 20.52
CA TRP A 256 -1.59 3.92 20.46
C TRP A 256 -1.96 4.67 21.73
N ASP A 257 -2.61 4.03 22.71
CA ASP A 257 -3.05 4.71 23.96
C ASP A 257 -1.89 5.26 24.78
N ALA A 258 -0.71 4.64 24.70
CA ALA A 258 0.51 5.12 25.38
C ALA A 258 1.24 6.25 24.64
N VAL A 259 0.91 6.51 23.38
CA VAL A 259 1.58 7.54 22.57
C VAL A 259 1.11 8.93 23.02
N ARG A 260 2.06 9.77 23.44
CA ARG A 260 1.81 11.15 23.87
C ARG A 260 2.49 12.10 22.92
N VAL A 261 1.68 12.79 22.12
CA VAL A 261 2.14 13.87 21.22
C VAL A 261 1.26 15.08 21.48
N PRO A 262 1.83 16.25 21.76
CA PRO A 262 1.06 17.47 21.90
C PRO A 262 0.16 17.71 20.69
N ASP A 263 -1.06 18.16 20.93
CA ASP A 263 -2.05 18.48 19.89
C ASP A 263 -2.38 17.35 18.90
N ALA A 264 -2.05 16.09 19.23
CA ALA A 264 -2.48 14.95 18.42
C ALA A 264 -4.00 14.82 18.46
N TRP A 265 -4.61 14.53 17.31
CA TRP A 265 -6.01 14.16 17.22
C TRP A 265 -6.16 12.65 17.26
N ARG A 266 -7.26 12.21 17.85
CA ARG A 266 -7.68 10.82 17.81
C ARG A 266 -8.85 10.66 16.83
N PHE A 267 -8.88 9.55 16.12
CA PHE A 267 -10.01 9.19 15.26
C PHE A 267 -10.49 7.77 15.62
N GLY A 268 -11.79 7.52 15.47
CA GLY A 268 -12.40 6.22 15.78
C GLY A 268 -13.86 6.34 16.18
N GLU A 269 -14.40 5.26 16.75
CA GLU A 269 -15.76 5.22 17.26
C GLU A 269 -15.82 5.54 18.77
N ARG A 270 -14.69 5.46 19.47
CA ARG A 270 -14.60 5.77 20.91
C ARG A 270 -15.01 7.21 21.19
N ALA A 271 -15.81 7.37 22.29
CA ALA A 271 -16.15 8.69 22.80
C ALA A 271 -14.89 9.49 23.17
N GLY A 272 -14.87 10.78 22.82
CA GLY A 272 -13.72 11.67 23.06
C GLY A 272 -12.70 11.74 21.92
N ALA A 273 -12.86 10.97 20.86
CA ALA A 273 -12.07 11.17 19.65
C ALA A 273 -12.51 12.46 18.93
N GLU A 274 -11.53 13.25 18.46
CA GLU A 274 -11.76 14.52 17.73
C GLU A 274 -12.45 14.28 16.38
N VAL A 275 -12.19 13.13 15.76
CA VAL A 275 -12.82 12.71 14.51
C VAL A 275 -13.51 11.38 14.72
N ARG A 276 -14.85 11.40 14.82
CA ARG A 276 -15.61 10.26 15.30
C ARG A 276 -16.78 9.89 14.39
N ALA A 277 -17.02 8.58 14.24
CA ALA A 277 -18.27 8.07 13.68
C ALA A 277 -19.26 7.75 14.79
N GLU A 278 -20.53 8.08 14.55
CA GLU A 278 -21.65 7.74 15.42
C GLU A 278 -22.79 7.18 14.60
N ALA A 279 -23.61 6.30 15.20
CA ALA A 279 -24.74 5.64 14.55
C ALA A 279 -24.33 4.92 13.23
N VAL A 280 -23.30 4.08 13.32
CA VAL A 280 -22.79 3.34 12.14
C VAL A 280 -23.78 2.25 11.76
N GLU A 281 -24.26 2.31 10.52
CA GLU A 281 -25.16 1.33 9.90
C GLU A 281 -24.51 0.75 8.65
N PHE A 282 -24.49 -0.58 8.51
CA PHE A 282 -23.97 -1.27 7.35
C PHE A 282 -25.10 -1.60 6.37
N THR A 283 -24.86 -1.37 5.08
CA THR A 283 -25.81 -1.64 3.99
C THR A 283 -25.09 -2.39 2.85
N PRO A 284 -25.83 -3.05 1.94
CA PRO A 284 -25.21 -3.70 0.76
C PRO A 284 -24.43 -2.75 -0.15
N GLY A 285 -24.69 -1.44 -0.06
CA GLY A 285 -24.00 -0.40 -0.83
C GLY A 285 -22.83 0.27 -0.10
N GLY A 286 -22.53 -0.12 1.15
CA GLY A 286 -21.51 0.52 1.97
C GLY A 286 -21.94 0.71 3.42
N CYS A 287 -21.66 1.86 4.01
CA CYS A 287 -22.10 2.19 5.37
C CYS A 287 -22.58 3.64 5.47
N ARG A 288 -23.41 3.91 6.49
CA ARG A 288 -23.90 5.24 6.86
C ARG A 288 -23.48 5.53 8.29
N PHE A 289 -23.12 6.76 8.57
CA PHE A 289 -22.80 7.22 9.91
C PHE A 289 -22.85 8.74 9.99
N VAL A 290 -22.85 9.28 11.21
CA VAL A 290 -22.63 10.70 11.44
C VAL A 290 -21.15 10.94 11.70
N LEU A 291 -20.50 11.72 10.83
CA LEU A 291 -19.13 12.18 11.04
C LEU A 291 -19.14 13.37 11.99
N HIS A 292 -18.50 13.24 13.13
CA HIS A 292 -18.17 14.34 14.02
C HIS A 292 -16.71 14.77 13.78
N GLY A 293 -16.47 16.05 13.73
CA GLY A 293 -15.15 16.67 13.66
C GLY A 293 -15.10 17.95 14.49
N PRO A 294 -14.00 18.69 14.49
CA PRO A 294 -13.87 19.93 15.24
C PRO A 294 -14.97 20.94 14.87
N GLY A 295 -15.87 21.20 15.83
CA GLY A 295 -16.90 22.23 15.72
C GLY A 295 -18.11 21.91 14.84
N ALA A 296 -18.20 20.73 14.22
CA ALA A 296 -19.31 20.39 13.33
C ALA A 296 -19.56 18.88 13.25
N SER A 297 -20.74 18.50 12.74
CA SER A 297 -21.08 17.13 12.34
C SER A 297 -21.86 17.12 11.03
N ALA A 298 -21.77 16.00 10.30
CA ALA A 298 -22.49 15.81 9.06
C ALA A 298 -22.78 14.31 8.80
N PRO A 299 -23.91 13.96 8.16
CA PRO A 299 -24.19 12.59 7.75
C PRO A 299 -23.29 12.19 6.58
N VAL A 300 -22.82 10.93 6.61
CA VAL A 300 -21.99 10.31 5.57
C VAL A 300 -22.67 9.06 5.05
N ALA A 301 -22.69 8.88 3.73
CA ALA A 301 -23.02 7.62 3.06
C ALA A 301 -21.77 7.14 2.33
N LEU A 302 -20.96 6.33 2.97
CA LEU A 302 -19.68 5.84 2.42
C LEU A 302 -19.94 4.60 1.53
N PRO A 303 -19.59 4.60 0.24
CA PRO A 303 -19.83 3.47 -0.66
C PRO A 303 -18.73 2.38 -0.55
N LEU A 304 -18.21 2.17 0.65
CA LEU A 304 -17.22 1.12 0.98
C LEU A 304 -17.76 0.23 2.09
N MET A 305 -17.59 -1.07 1.94
CA MET A 305 -18.08 -2.06 2.88
C MET A 305 -17.14 -2.28 4.05
N GLY A 306 -17.70 -2.63 5.22
CA GLY A 306 -16.98 -3.12 6.39
C GLY A 306 -16.54 -2.04 7.39
N ALA A 307 -16.53 -2.42 8.67
CA ALA A 307 -16.19 -1.54 9.78
C ALA A 307 -14.76 -0.94 9.65
N PHE A 308 -13.81 -1.72 9.13
CA PHE A 308 -12.46 -1.21 8.90
C PHE A 308 -12.42 -0.07 7.87
N ASN A 309 -13.38 0.02 6.93
CA ASN A 309 -13.47 1.15 6.00
C ASN A 309 -14.09 2.39 6.65
N VAL A 310 -14.90 2.24 7.70
CA VAL A 310 -15.29 3.38 8.56
C VAL A 310 -14.04 3.95 9.23
N ALA A 311 -13.20 3.11 9.85
CA ALA A 311 -11.94 3.55 10.47
C ALA A 311 -10.99 4.21 9.45
N ASN A 312 -10.85 3.64 8.23
CA ASN A 312 -10.04 4.22 7.16
C ASN A 312 -10.61 5.59 6.70
N ALA A 313 -11.93 5.72 6.63
CA ALA A 313 -12.60 6.98 6.28
C ALA A 313 -12.40 8.05 7.36
N LEU A 314 -12.49 7.68 8.64
CA LEU A 314 -12.19 8.59 9.77
C LEU A 314 -10.73 9.03 9.77
N ALA A 315 -9.80 8.11 9.51
CA ALA A 315 -8.38 8.42 9.36
C ALA A 315 -8.13 9.44 8.25
N ALA A 316 -8.75 9.22 7.08
CA ALA A 316 -8.64 10.14 5.93
C ALA A 316 -9.36 11.47 6.19
N ALA A 317 -10.55 11.43 6.82
CA ALA A 317 -11.28 12.62 7.24
C ALA A 317 -10.44 13.48 8.19
N GLY A 318 -9.82 12.85 9.19
CA GLY A 318 -8.94 13.54 10.12
C GLY A 318 -7.79 14.26 9.43
N ALA A 319 -7.13 13.61 8.46
CA ALA A 319 -6.08 14.24 7.68
C ALA A 319 -6.60 15.42 6.84
N ALA A 320 -7.77 15.27 6.20
CA ALA A 320 -8.38 16.34 5.40
C ALA A 320 -8.81 17.54 6.26
N LEU A 321 -9.40 17.28 7.43
CA LEU A 321 -9.81 18.31 8.39
C LEU A 321 -8.57 19.04 8.96
N ALA A 322 -7.51 18.31 9.30
CA ALA A 322 -6.24 18.89 9.76
C ALA A 322 -5.59 19.81 8.71
N LEU A 323 -5.87 19.55 7.44
CA LEU A 323 -5.41 20.36 6.30
C LEU A 323 -6.43 21.42 5.84
N GLY A 324 -7.45 21.72 6.67
CA GLY A 324 -8.34 22.86 6.50
C GLY A 324 -9.63 22.58 5.72
N ARG A 325 -9.95 21.32 5.38
CA ARG A 325 -11.28 20.99 4.84
C ARG A 325 -12.33 21.08 5.94
N SER A 326 -13.54 21.48 5.61
CA SER A 326 -14.68 21.49 6.54
C SER A 326 -15.34 20.12 6.65
N VAL A 327 -16.01 19.85 7.78
CA VAL A 327 -16.73 18.59 8.01
C VAL A 327 -17.80 18.33 6.94
N PRO A 328 -18.64 19.32 6.53
CA PRO A 328 -19.61 19.11 5.45
C PRO A 328 -18.94 18.76 4.10
N GLU A 329 -17.83 19.41 3.77
CA GLU A 329 -17.06 19.09 2.56
C GLU A 329 -16.50 17.66 2.57
N VAL A 330 -15.89 17.26 3.68
CA VAL A 330 -15.36 15.90 3.87
C VAL A 330 -16.49 14.88 3.76
N ALA A 331 -17.63 15.11 4.41
CA ALA A 331 -18.79 14.22 4.36
C ALA A 331 -19.33 14.05 2.93
N ALA A 332 -19.49 15.17 2.20
CA ALA A 332 -19.94 15.14 0.80
C ALA A 332 -18.97 14.39 -0.12
N ARG A 333 -17.65 14.57 0.07
CA ARG A 333 -16.62 13.89 -0.70
C ARG A 333 -16.52 12.40 -0.35
N LEU A 334 -16.69 12.01 0.92
CA LEU A 334 -16.75 10.61 1.33
C LEU A 334 -17.90 9.85 0.65
N ALA A 335 -19.01 10.51 0.35
CA ALA A 335 -20.14 9.89 -0.35
C ALA A 335 -19.84 9.58 -1.83
N SER A 336 -18.82 10.17 -2.42
CA SER A 336 -18.42 9.99 -3.82
C SER A 336 -17.08 9.29 -4.01
N VAL A 337 -16.51 8.67 -2.95
CA VAL A 337 -15.24 7.98 -3.08
C VAL A 337 -15.34 6.81 -4.06
N PRO A 338 -14.35 6.65 -4.95
CA PRO A 338 -14.28 5.49 -5.82
C PRO A 338 -13.94 4.23 -5.03
N GLN A 339 -14.29 3.06 -5.57
CA GLN A 339 -13.80 1.79 -5.06
C GLN A 339 -12.26 1.78 -5.04
N VAL A 340 -11.67 1.19 -4.02
CA VAL A 340 -10.21 1.04 -3.94
C VAL A 340 -9.84 -0.32 -4.56
N PRO A 341 -9.03 -0.35 -5.63
CA PRO A 341 -8.68 -1.59 -6.29
C PRO A 341 -8.16 -2.66 -5.33
N GLY A 342 -8.79 -3.84 -5.36
CA GLY A 342 -8.43 -4.98 -4.53
C GLY A 342 -8.63 -4.79 -3.02
N ARG A 343 -9.55 -3.93 -2.58
CA ARG A 343 -9.91 -3.72 -1.17
C ARG A 343 -11.43 -3.85 -0.99
N LEU A 344 -11.92 -5.08 -0.86
CA LEU A 344 -13.34 -5.44 -0.99
C LEU A 344 -13.98 -4.79 -2.22
N GLU A 345 -13.23 -4.74 -3.30
CA GLU A 345 -13.67 -4.17 -4.57
C GLU A 345 -14.77 -5.04 -5.19
N ARG A 346 -15.93 -4.48 -5.44
CA ARG A 346 -17.01 -5.19 -6.13
C ARG A 346 -16.73 -5.21 -7.64
N ILE A 347 -16.41 -6.39 -8.16
CA ILE A 347 -16.06 -6.61 -9.57
C ILE A 347 -17.19 -7.25 -10.38
N HIS A 348 -18.25 -7.77 -9.72
CA HIS A 348 -19.46 -8.27 -10.36
C HIS A 348 -20.68 -8.05 -9.47
N ALA A 349 -21.87 -7.90 -10.07
CA ALA A 349 -23.07 -7.52 -9.34
C ALA A 349 -23.98 -8.70 -8.94
N THR A 350 -24.11 -9.72 -9.77
CA THR A 350 -25.03 -10.85 -9.55
C THR A 350 -24.46 -12.17 -10.11
N PRO A 351 -23.98 -13.13 -9.29
CA PRO A 351 -23.79 -12.95 -7.84
C PRO A 351 -22.84 -11.80 -7.53
N THR A 352 -22.91 -11.26 -6.32
CA THR A 352 -21.91 -10.25 -5.90
C THR A 352 -20.54 -10.90 -5.79
N VAL A 353 -19.57 -10.42 -6.57
CA VAL A 353 -18.17 -10.88 -6.47
C VAL A 353 -17.31 -9.73 -5.96
N LEU A 354 -16.59 -10.00 -4.88
CA LEU A 354 -15.65 -9.06 -4.24
C LEU A 354 -14.23 -9.57 -4.41
N CYS A 355 -13.30 -8.67 -4.70
CA CYS A 355 -11.87 -8.94 -4.79
C CYS A 355 -11.14 -8.22 -3.64
N ASP A 356 -10.29 -8.96 -2.89
CA ASP A 356 -9.56 -8.41 -1.75
C ASP A 356 -8.10 -8.90 -1.69
N TYR A 357 -7.21 -8.05 -1.18
CA TYR A 357 -5.79 -8.36 -0.98
C TYR A 357 -5.51 -9.11 0.33
N ALA A 358 -6.52 -9.59 1.03
CA ALA A 358 -6.41 -10.30 2.30
C ALA A 358 -5.57 -11.58 2.14
N HIS A 359 -4.30 -11.52 2.54
CA HIS A 359 -3.29 -12.58 2.43
C HIS A 359 -2.63 -12.91 3.78
N THR A 360 -3.13 -12.34 4.88
CA THR A 360 -2.75 -12.64 6.26
C THR A 360 -3.98 -13.10 7.05
N PRO A 361 -3.83 -13.85 8.18
CA PRO A 361 -4.94 -14.29 9.00
C PRO A 361 -5.87 -13.14 9.42
N ASP A 362 -5.32 -12.07 10.01
CA ASP A 362 -6.07 -10.89 10.46
C ASP A 362 -6.84 -10.20 9.31
N ALA A 363 -6.18 -10.04 8.14
CA ALA A 363 -6.84 -9.44 6.98
C ALA A 363 -7.98 -10.33 6.43
N LEU A 364 -7.78 -11.64 6.37
CA LEU A 364 -8.80 -12.59 5.92
C LEU A 364 -9.99 -12.61 6.88
N GLU A 365 -9.74 -12.67 8.19
CA GLU A 365 -10.79 -12.62 9.20
C GLU A 365 -11.62 -11.35 9.07
N ARG A 366 -10.98 -10.19 8.99
CA ARG A 366 -11.66 -8.90 8.81
C ARG A 366 -12.49 -8.85 7.53
N ALA A 367 -11.95 -9.34 6.41
CA ALA A 367 -12.69 -9.37 5.16
C ALA A 367 -13.93 -10.28 5.25
N LEU A 368 -13.78 -11.49 5.81
CA LEU A 368 -14.88 -12.42 6.00
C LEU A 368 -15.96 -11.86 6.94
N LEU A 369 -15.57 -11.30 8.09
CA LEU A 369 -16.50 -10.67 9.04
C LEU A 369 -17.22 -9.46 8.43
N ALA A 370 -16.55 -8.69 7.57
CA ALA A 370 -17.16 -7.55 6.90
C ALA A 370 -18.20 -7.96 5.84
N VAL A 371 -17.97 -9.10 5.15
CA VAL A 371 -18.82 -9.54 4.04
C VAL A 371 -19.96 -10.45 4.52
N ARG A 372 -19.76 -11.24 5.59
CA ARG A 372 -20.73 -12.20 6.10
C ARG A 372 -22.13 -11.64 6.40
N PRO A 373 -22.29 -10.45 7.03
CA PRO A 373 -23.62 -9.86 7.23
C PRO A 373 -24.38 -9.65 5.91
N PHE A 374 -23.70 -9.18 4.86
CA PHE A 374 -24.35 -8.91 3.55
C PHE A 374 -24.84 -10.18 2.88
N ALA A 375 -24.06 -11.28 2.95
CA ALA A 375 -24.51 -12.56 2.43
C ALA A 375 -25.73 -13.06 3.20
N ARG A 376 -25.70 -13.01 4.54
CA ARG A 376 -26.79 -13.47 5.41
C ARG A 376 -28.06 -12.62 5.25
N ASP A 377 -27.95 -11.31 5.27
CA ASP A 377 -29.09 -10.38 5.14
C ASP A 377 -29.75 -10.48 3.76
N GLY A 378 -28.94 -10.79 2.72
CA GLY A 378 -29.44 -11.14 1.39
C GLY A 378 -30.06 -12.52 1.26
N GLY A 379 -30.04 -13.35 2.32
CA GLY A 379 -30.49 -14.74 2.31
C GLY A 379 -29.63 -15.66 1.44
N GLY A 380 -28.35 -15.30 1.26
CA GLY A 380 -27.35 -16.05 0.51
C GLY A 380 -26.23 -16.62 1.39
N ARG A 381 -25.26 -17.25 0.73
CA ARG A 381 -24.06 -17.84 1.34
C ARG A 381 -22.84 -16.97 1.05
N LEU A 382 -21.83 -17.04 1.93
CA LEU A 382 -20.49 -16.52 1.69
C LEU A 382 -19.61 -17.63 1.12
N ILE A 383 -19.21 -17.48 -0.13
CA ILE A 383 -18.30 -18.38 -0.85
C ILE A 383 -16.93 -17.74 -0.88
N LEU A 384 -15.92 -18.39 -0.31
CA LEU A 384 -14.54 -17.91 -0.27
C LEU A 384 -13.67 -18.66 -1.26
N VAL A 385 -12.93 -17.93 -2.10
CA VAL A 385 -11.84 -18.45 -2.93
C VAL A 385 -10.53 -17.88 -2.42
N PHE A 386 -9.60 -18.72 -1.92
CA PHE A 386 -8.33 -18.22 -1.40
C PHE A 386 -7.21 -19.26 -1.48
N GLY A 387 -5.98 -18.77 -1.34
CA GLY A 387 -4.78 -19.57 -1.21
C GLY A 387 -3.71 -18.78 -0.47
N CYS A 388 -2.52 -19.37 -0.34
CA CYS A 388 -1.37 -18.72 0.27
C CYS A 388 -0.19 -18.64 -0.70
N GLY A 389 0.65 -17.62 -0.54
CA GLY A 389 1.88 -17.48 -1.31
C GLY A 389 2.94 -18.50 -0.89
N GLY A 390 3.67 -19.04 -1.88
CA GLY A 390 4.90 -19.80 -1.67
C GLY A 390 6.09 -18.90 -1.34
N ASP A 391 7.15 -19.47 -0.77
CA ASP A 391 8.36 -18.77 -0.32
C ASP A 391 8.04 -17.62 0.65
N ARG A 392 7.07 -17.85 1.54
CA ARG A 392 6.56 -16.93 2.55
C ARG A 392 6.31 -17.68 3.87
N ASP A 393 5.87 -16.95 4.89
CA ASP A 393 5.52 -17.50 6.20
C ASP A 393 4.51 -18.67 6.05
N ARG A 394 4.99 -19.89 6.36
CA ARG A 394 4.17 -21.11 6.33
C ARG A 394 3.25 -21.20 7.55
N GLY A 395 3.64 -20.59 8.67
CA GLY A 395 2.90 -20.67 9.93
C GLY A 395 1.48 -20.09 9.83
N LYS A 396 1.26 -19.14 8.92
CA LYS A 396 -0.07 -18.55 8.70
C LYS A 396 -1.06 -19.47 7.95
N ARG A 397 -0.56 -20.49 7.22
CA ARG A 397 -1.39 -21.34 6.34
C ARG A 397 -2.50 -22.07 7.11
N PRO A 398 -2.20 -22.83 8.19
CA PRO A 398 -3.23 -23.47 8.99
C PRO A 398 -4.20 -22.48 9.64
N GLU A 399 -3.72 -21.34 10.09
CA GLU A 399 -4.55 -20.31 10.71
C GLU A 399 -5.58 -19.74 9.72
N MET A 400 -5.15 -19.43 8.50
CA MET A 400 -6.05 -18.99 7.42
C MET A 400 -7.06 -20.08 7.05
N GLY A 401 -6.64 -21.36 7.01
CA GLY A 401 -7.53 -22.50 6.80
C GLY A 401 -8.64 -22.58 7.85
N ARG A 402 -8.27 -22.49 9.13
CA ARG A 402 -9.21 -22.50 10.25
C ARG A 402 -10.22 -21.34 10.18
N LEU A 403 -9.75 -20.13 9.87
CA LEU A 403 -10.63 -18.96 9.70
C LEU A 403 -11.61 -19.15 8.55
N ALA A 404 -11.14 -19.67 7.42
CA ALA A 404 -11.98 -19.98 6.26
C ALA A 404 -13.07 -21.00 6.61
N ASP A 405 -12.71 -22.12 7.26
CA ASP A 405 -13.63 -23.18 7.68
C ASP A 405 -14.70 -22.70 8.67
N THR A 406 -14.33 -21.70 9.52
CA THR A 406 -15.23 -21.16 10.55
C THR A 406 -16.16 -20.08 10.00
N LEU A 407 -15.66 -19.21 9.13
CA LEU A 407 -16.34 -17.97 8.76
C LEU A 407 -16.96 -17.97 7.36
N ALA A 408 -16.62 -18.89 6.46
CA ALA A 408 -17.26 -19.03 5.16
C ALA A 408 -18.25 -20.21 5.15
N ASP A 409 -19.27 -20.14 4.31
CA ASP A 409 -20.26 -21.23 4.14
C ASP A 409 -19.77 -22.24 3.11
N VAL A 410 -19.03 -21.79 2.10
CA VAL A 410 -18.37 -22.62 1.09
C VAL A 410 -16.94 -22.11 0.91
N VAL A 411 -15.96 -23.01 0.86
CA VAL A 411 -14.56 -22.66 0.63
C VAL A 411 -14.05 -23.37 -0.61
N VAL A 412 -13.37 -22.64 -1.47
CA VAL A 412 -12.59 -23.17 -2.60
C VAL A 412 -11.13 -22.82 -2.38
N LEU A 413 -10.31 -23.82 -2.01
CA LEU A 413 -8.87 -23.69 -1.85
C LEU A 413 -8.20 -23.69 -3.22
N THR A 414 -7.28 -22.76 -3.45
CA THR A 414 -6.59 -22.62 -4.73
C THR A 414 -5.18 -22.03 -4.57
N SER A 415 -4.44 -21.97 -5.67
CA SER A 415 -3.16 -21.28 -5.73
C SER A 415 -3.33 -19.78 -5.66
N ASP A 416 -2.44 -19.13 -4.91
CA ASP A 416 -2.17 -17.68 -5.00
C ASP A 416 -0.96 -17.44 -5.93
N ASN A 417 0.19 -17.11 -5.38
CA ASN A 417 1.50 -17.04 -6.06
C ASN A 417 2.37 -18.18 -5.54
N PRO A 418 2.39 -19.37 -6.11
CA PRO A 418 3.13 -20.53 -5.56
C PRO A 418 4.64 -20.31 -5.59
N ARG A 419 5.16 -19.45 -6.48
CA ARG A 419 6.58 -19.21 -6.67
C ARG A 419 7.34 -20.52 -6.91
N THR A 420 8.38 -20.82 -6.10
CA THR A 420 9.19 -22.04 -6.27
C THR A 420 8.64 -23.24 -5.50
N GLU A 421 7.62 -23.05 -4.64
CA GLU A 421 6.99 -24.15 -3.91
C GLU A 421 5.94 -24.88 -4.78
N ASP A 422 5.78 -26.18 -4.49
CA ASP A 422 4.71 -26.99 -5.06
C ASP A 422 3.34 -26.46 -4.56
N PRO A 423 2.45 -26.02 -5.46
CA PRO A 423 1.15 -25.48 -5.06
C PRO A 423 0.29 -26.49 -4.30
N GLU A 424 0.36 -27.79 -4.61
CA GLU A 424 -0.40 -28.81 -3.88
C GLU A 424 0.02 -28.88 -2.41
N ARG A 425 1.32 -28.79 -2.12
CA ARG A 425 1.82 -28.76 -0.73
C ARG A 425 1.35 -27.53 0.04
N ILE A 426 1.24 -26.40 -0.65
CA ILE A 426 0.70 -25.17 -0.03
C ILE A 426 -0.76 -25.40 0.38
N LEU A 427 -1.56 -26.05 -0.50
CA LEU A 427 -2.95 -26.38 -0.19
C LEU A 427 -3.05 -27.39 0.95
N ASP A 428 -2.14 -28.38 1.03
CA ASP A 428 -2.08 -29.33 2.15
C ASP A 428 -1.84 -28.60 3.48
N ASP A 429 -0.87 -27.68 3.53
CA ASP A 429 -0.56 -26.90 4.73
C ASP A 429 -1.77 -26.04 5.20
N ILE A 430 -2.60 -25.57 4.28
CA ILE A 430 -3.83 -24.84 4.62
C ILE A 430 -4.89 -25.80 5.14
N ALA A 431 -5.09 -26.93 4.44
CA ALA A 431 -6.17 -27.88 4.69
C ALA A 431 -6.02 -28.63 6.02
N VAL A 432 -4.82 -28.72 6.59
CA VAL A 432 -4.56 -29.43 7.86
C VAL A 432 -5.43 -28.92 9.03
N ALA A 433 -5.87 -27.67 8.98
CA ALA A 433 -6.73 -27.05 10.00
C ALA A 433 -8.19 -26.88 9.54
N MET A 434 -8.59 -27.55 8.46
CA MET A 434 -9.94 -27.49 7.92
C MET A 434 -10.67 -28.82 8.11
N THR A 435 -11.99 -28.77 8.17
CA THR A 435 -12.83 -29.96 8.28
C THR A 435 -12.89 -30.69 6.93
N PRO A 436 -12.45 -31.97 6.85
CA PRO A 436 -12.52 -32.76 5.62
C PRO A 436 -13.94 -32.79 5.02
N GLY A 437 -14.07 -32.58 3.71
CA GLY A 437 -15.32 -32.54 3.00
C GLY A 437 -16.12 -31.24 3.07
N ARG A 438 -15.65 -30.24 3.79
CA ARG A 438 -16.27 -28.89 3.85
C ARG A 438 -15.68 -27.89 2.88
N TYR A 439 -14.68 -28.24 2.10
CA TYR A 439 -14.05 -27.37 1.12
C TYR A 439 -13.86 -28.10 -0.21
N HIS A 440 -13.83 -27.33 -1.27
CA HIS A 440 -13.39 -27.74 -2.59
C HIS A 440 -11.91 -27.44 -2.76
N ARG A 441 -11.21 -28.24 -3.55
CA ARG A 441 -9.78 -28.06 -3.86
C ARG A 441 -9.62 -27.97 -5.37
N GLU A 442 -9.07 -26.87 -5.84
CA GLU A 442 -8.79 -26.63 -7.24
C GLU A 442 -7.53 -25.77 -7.36
N VAL A 443 -6.44 -26.36 -7.84
CA VAL A 443 -5.13 -25.71 -7.90
C VAL A 443 -5.11 -24.57 -8.90
N ASP A 444 -5.75 -24.73 -10.05
CA ASP A 444 -5.85 -23.67 -11.03
C ASP A 444 -6.84 -22.59 -10.55
N ARG A 445 -6.33 -21.39 -10.28
CA ARG A 445 -7.13 -20.31 -9.70
C ARG A 445 -8.24 -19.83 -10.64
N ARG A 446 -8.06 -19.91 -11.96
CA ARG A 446 -9.13 -19.58 -12.91
C ARG A 446 -10.27 -20.58 -12.81
N GLU A 447 -9.95 -21.88 -12.74
CA GLU A 447 -10.93 -22.93 -12.58
C GLU A 447 -11.60 -22.89 -11.18
N ALA A 448 -10.85 -22.52 -10.15
CA ALA A 448 -11.41 -22.28 -8.82
C ALA A 448 -12.44 -21.13 -8.82
N ILE A 449 -12.18 -20.04 -9.51
CA ILE A 449 -13.13 -18.94 -9.71
C ILE A 449 -14.35 -19.43 -10.50
N ARG A 450 -14.15 -20.19 -11.57
CA ARG A 450 -15.23 -20.80 -12.35
C ARG A 450 -16.12 -21.69 -11.49
N LEU A 451 -15.50 -22.54 -10.66
CA LEU A 451 -16.21 -23.41 -9.72
C LEU A 451 -17.03 -22.60 -8.72
N ALA A 452 -16.43 -21.57 -8.10
CA ALA A 452 -17.11 -20.70 -7.14
C ALA A 452 -18.33 -20.00 -7.77
N LEU A 453 -18.20 -19.49 -8.99
CA LEU A 453 -19.31 -18.87 -9.73
C LEU A 453 -20.40 -19.88 -10.10
N ALA A 454 -20.03 -21.12 -10.45
CA ALA A 454 -20.99 -22.19 -10.73
C ALA A 454 -21.76 -22.67 -9.49
N LEU A 455 -21.13 -22.62 -8.31
CA LEU A 455 -21.77 -22.93 -7.02
C LEU A 455 -22.66 -21.82 -6.50
N ALA A 456 -22.42 -20.59 -6.96
CA ALA A 456 -23.11 -19.41 -6.46
C ALA A 456 -24.52 -19.25 -7.03
N THR A 457 -25.46 -18.87 -6.18
CA THR A 457 -26.78 -18.38 -6.56
C THR A 457 -26.74 -16.83 -6.68
N PRO A 458 -27.74 -16.19 -7.31
CA PRO A 458 -27.81 -14.73 -7.39
C PRO A 458 -27.77 -13.98 -6.05
N ARG A 459 -28.09 -14.67 -4.93
CA ARG A 459 -28.09 -14.09 -3.58
C ARG A 459 -26.76 -14.28 -2.84
N ASP A 460 -25.90 -15.17 -3.35
CA ASP A 460 -24.62 -15.46 -2.71
C ASP A 460 -23.60 -14.34 -2.94
N VAL A 461 -22.63 -14.25 -2.03
CA VAL A 461 -21.48 -13.36 -2.15
C VAL A 461 -20.23 -14.24 -2.32
N VAL A 462 -19.47 -14.00 -3.37
CA VAL A 462 -18.18 -14.63 -3.64
C VAL A 462 -17.07 -13.68 -3.25
N LEU A 463 -16.20 -14.09 -2.34
CA LEU A 463 -15.00 -13.32 -1.97
C LEU A 463 -13.76 -13.99 -2.56
N LEU A 464 -13.07 -13.30 -3.47
CA LEU A 464 -11.76 -13.68 -4.01
C LEU A 464 -10.69 -13.00 -3.15
N ALA A 465 -10.00 -13.78 -2.30
CA ALA A 465 -9.02 -13.26 -1.38
C ALA A 465 -7.58 -13.64 -1.77
N GLY A 466 -6.64 -12.73 -1.49
CA GLY A 466 -5.19 -12.90 -1.66
C GLY A 466 -4.59 -11.96 -2.70
N LYS A 467 -5.09 -11.93 -3.93
CA LYS A 467 -4.51 -11.19 -5.05
C LYS A 467 -4.88 -9.71 -5.07
N GLY A 468 -6.13 -9.38 -4.75
CA GLY A 468 -6.59 -7.99 -4.73
C GLY A 468 -6.34 -7.25 -6.05
N HIS A 469 -5.41 -6.29 -6.05
CA HIS A 469 -5.07 -5.48 -7.22
C HIS A 469 -4.05 -6.12 -8.17
N GLU A 470 -3.46 -7.27 -7.81
CA GLU A 470 -2.47 -7.95 -8.64
C GLU A 470 -3.09 -8.41 -9.96
N THR A 471 -2.42 -8.12 -11.06
CA THR A 471 -2.80 -8.52 -12.43
C THR A 471 -1.92 -9.65 -12.97
N TYR A 472 -1.26 -10.38 -12.10
CA TYR A 472 -0.35 -11.47 -12.43
C TYR A 472 -0.40 -12.61 -11.40
N GLN A 473 0.09 -13.80 -11.79
CA GLN A 473 0.41 -14.91 -10.91
C GLN A 473 1.88 -15.28 -11.08
N ILE A 474 2.60 -15.50 -9.96
CA ILE A 474 4.02 -15.89 -9.98
C ILE A 474 4.12 -17.40 -9.88
N ARG A 475 4.67 -18.07 -10.91
CA ARG A 475 5.00 -19.49 -10.94
C ARG A 475 6.51 -19.63 -11.21
N GLY A 476 7.25 -20.25 -10.31
CA GLY A 476 8.71 -20.14 -10.29
C GLY A 476 9.13 -18.69 -10.04
N THR A 477 9.91 -18.15 -10.97
CA THR A 477 10.32 -16.73 -11.00
C THR A 477 9.60 -15.92 -12.08
N THR A 478 8.66 -16.54 -12.80
CA THR A 478 7.97 -15.92 -13.95
C THR A 478 6.62 -15.37 -13.53
N HIS A 479 6.32 -14.16 -14.00
CA HIS A 479 5.02 -13.51 -13.85
C HIS A 479 4.14 -13.83 -15.05
N TYR A 480 3.01 -14.47 -14.82
CA TYR A 480 1.99 -14.75 -15.83
C TYR A 480 0.83 -13.77 -15.69
N PRO A 481 0.28 -13.21 -16.77
CA PRO A 481 -0.91 -12.36 -16.71
C PRO A 481 -2.07 -13.07 -16.02
N PHE A 482 -2.66 -12.44 -15.01
CA PHE A 482 -3.78 -12.98 -14.24
C PHE A 482 -4.53 -11.85 -13.55
N ASP A 483 -5.62 -11.38 -14.15
CA ASP A 483 -6.48 -10.34 -13.57
C ASP A 483 -7.84 -10.93 -13.25
N GLU A 484 -8.20 -10.98 -11.96
CA GLU A 484 -9.47 -11.55 -11.48
C GLU A 484 -10.68 -10.78 -12.01
N ARG A 485 -10.57 -9.47 -12.29
CA ARG A 485 -11.65 -8.66 -12.88
C ARG A 485 -11.99 -9.13 -14.29
N VAL A 486 -10.96 -9.33 -15.09
CA VAL A 486 -11.09 -9.83 -16.46
C VAL A 486 -11.63 -11.25 -16.46
N ILE A 487 -11.09 -12.12 -15.62
CA ILE A 487 -11.50 -13.53 -15.51
C ILE A 487 -12.97 -13.63 -15.10
N VAL A 488 -13.41 -12.90 -14.09
CA VAL A 488 -14.81 -12.92 -13.64
C VAL A 488 -15.74 -12.37 -14.73
N ALA A 489 -15.36 -11.30 -15.41
CA ALA A 489 -16.16 -10.75 -16.52
C ALA A 489 -16.31 -11.76 -17.68
N GLU A 490 -15.23 -12.44 -18.07
CA GLU A 490 -15.25 -13.48 -19.11
C GLU A 490 -16.11 -14.68 -18.72
N LEU A 491 -15.96 -15.19 -17.48
CA LEU A 491 -16.71 -16.34 -16.98
C LEU A 491 -18.20 -16.04 -16.83
N ALA A 492 -18.54 -14.83 -16.35
CA ALA A 492 -19.93 -14.39 -16.23
C ALA A 492 -20.60 -14.23 -17.60
N ALA A 493 -19.87 -13.74 -18.60
CA ALA A 493 -20.38 -13.60 -19.97
C ALA A 493 -20.56 -14.97 -20.66
N ALA A 494 -19.72 -15.95 -20.32
CA ALA A 494 -19.78 -17.31 -20.87
C ALA A 494 -20.87 -18.20 -20.25
N SER A 495 -21.40 -17.84 -19.07
CA SER A 495 -22.52 -18.55 -18.44
C SER A 495 -23.80 -18.23 -19.22
N PRO A 496 -24.53 -19.23 -19.79
CA PRO A 496 -25.79 -18.96 -20.46
C PRO A 496 -26.75 -18.32 -19.46
N ALA A 497 -27.30 -17.15 -19.82
CA ALA A 497 -28.36 -16.52 -19.06
C ALA A 497 -29.45 -17.59 -18.79
N SER A 498 -29.85 -17.76 -17.53
CA SER A 498 -30.94 -18.62 -17.15
C SER A 498 -32.14 -18.28 -18.04
N VAL A 499 -32.47 -19.17 -18.97
CA VAL A 499 -33.69 -19.07 -19.76
C VAL A 499 -34.85 -19.01 -18.76
N PRO A 500 -35.72 -17.99 -18.80
CA PRO A 500 -36.87 -17.95 -17.95
C PRO A 500 -37.70 -19.22 -18.22
N PRO A 501 -38.28 -19.87 -17.20
CA PRO A 501 -39.09 -21.09 -17.41
C PRO A 501 -40.19 -20.76 -18.40
N THR A 502 -40.26 -21.53 -19.49
CA THR A 502 -41.35 -21.49 -20.46
C THR A 502 -42.66 -21.72 -19.71
N PRO A 503 -43.68 -20.86 -19.83
CA PRO A 503 -44.96 -21.10 -19.18
C PRO A 503 -45.56 -22.41 -19.72
N LEU A 504 -45.96 -23.28 -18.81
CA LEU A 504 -46.68 -24.51 -19.15
C LEU A 504 -47.94 -24.14 -19.95
N PRO A 505 -48.29 -24.90 -21.02
CA PRO A 505 -49.49 -24.69 -21.75
C PRO A 505 -50.71 -24.90 -20.85
N ALA A 506 -51.64 -23.98 -20.86
CA ALA A 506 -52.91 -24.12 -20.17
C ALA A 506 -53.64 -25.39 -20.69
N SER A 507 -53.94 -26.30 -19.78
CA SER A 507 -54.78 -27.45 -20.06
C SER A 507 -56.18 -27.00 -20.40
N SER A 508 -56.60 -27.30 -21.62
CA SER A 508 -57.97 -27.21 -22.11
C SER A 508 -58.88 -28.22 -21.40
#